data_ccc989c8b9d2312c9071d2d8e190e55b
#
_entry.id   ccc989c8b9d2312c9071d2d8e190e55b
#
_cell.length_a   1.000
_cell.length_b   1.000
_cell.length_c   1.000
_cell.angle_alpha   90.00
_cell.angle_beta   90.00
_cell.angle_gamma   90.00
#
_symmetry.space_group_name_H-M   'P 1'
#
loop_
_entity.id
_entity.type
_entity.pdbx_description
1 polymer ?
#
loop_
_entity_poly.entity_id
_entity_poly.type
_entity_poly.pdbx_seq_one_letter_code
_entity_poly.pdbx_strand_id
1 'polypeptide(L)'
;MSAVHSLDRRCLASVLVALSIASLIPLSSAGRTFAAPTGVNFDHIVIIAMENQNYADVLGDGTPSGCPSSTAPFLCGLLPLGSTIPNYHSYCIGSSDPACTGAGTLGNPPCSAACYTAITSGATYSSTDGLGNGSIIATNIFDSLSSAGLSWTEFCESNCHRGPDHSPCLQYADTANSPNCVTLSGALIGNSQVLGSTSNYVWITPTDGHNMHDNTVSSGDSWLKSFLVGSGSIASPASGSLLSSTLFTNPSFHTLLWIWWDEYDPSPNIQYGSMISKGFISTSNNWDEYSQLRMIENNWELPTLSYDAQAPIMTDILGTGGPQTLSASFTYTPTSPVIGAVVAFTGSAAGGTAPYSYSWSFGDGTSATGASATHAFSNTGTYPVTVTVTDSNSSTSTSTQQVTVSNSITTITYLYIGLIAGGAISVGVFLAKYHSRNRRPAAELRSAG
;
A
#
# COMPACT_ATOMS: atom_id res chain seq x y z
N MET A 1 -22.96 32.05 -68.43
CA MET A 1 -21.97 33.10 -68.20
C MET A 1 -21.19 32.75 -66.94
N SER A 2 -19.99 32.50 -67.22
CA SER A 2 -18.87 31.95 -66.38
C SER A 2 -18.33 32.93 -65.36
N ALA A 3 -17.97 32.49 -64.20
CA ALA A 3 -16.86 33.06 -63.40
C ALA A 3 -16.31 31.97 -62.45
N VAL A 4 -15.27 31.31 -62.92
CA VAL A 4 -14.41 30.45 -62.12
C VAL A 4 -13.41 31.33 -61.38
N HIS A 5 -13.39 31.31 -60.04
CA HIS A 5 -12.32 31.91 -59.25
C HIS A 5 -11.19 30.89 -59.09
N SER A 6 -10.02 31.24 -59.62
CA SER A 6 -8.77 30.55 -59.45
C SER A 6 -8.27 30.69 -58.01
N LEU A 7 -8.17 29.58 -57.29
CA LEU A 7 -7.46 29.52 -55.98
C LEU A 7 -5.96 29.41 -56.26
N ASP A 8 -5.25 30.36 -55.65
CA ASP A 8 -3.81 30.56 -55.77
C ASP A 8 -3.03 29.33 -55.26
N ARG A 9 -2.25 28.70 -56.12
CA ARG A 9 -1.41 27.52 -55.84
C ARG A 9 -0.26 27.76 -54.87
N ARG A 10 -0.08 28.99 -54.35
CA ARG A 10 1.00 29.35 -53.46
C ARG A 10 0.67 29.10 -51.96
N CYS A 11 -0.59 28.96 -51.58
CA CYS A 11 -0.99 28.62 -50.22
C CYS A 11 -0.92 27.09 -49.89
N LEU A 12 -0.96 26.22 -50.89
CA LEU A 12 -0.89 24.76 -50.65
C LEU A 12 0.54 24.25 -50.40
N ALA A 13 1.57 24.97 -50.86
CA ALA A 13 2.97 24.54 -50.66
C ALA A 13 3.50 24.84 -49.24
N SER A 14 2.93 25.81 -48.54
CA SER A 14 3.37 26.19 -47.22
C SER A 14 2.79 25.32 -46.10
N VAL A 15 1.66 24.64 -46.35
CA VAL A 15 1.02 23.74 -45.37
C VAL A 15 1.63 22.33 -45.42
N LEU A 16 2.13 21.90 -46.58
CA LEU A 16 2.76 20.60 -46.74
C LEU A 16 4.22 20.52 -46.22
N VAL A 17 4.92 21.64 -46.08
CA VAL A 17 6.26 21.67 -45.49
C VAL A 17 6.24 21.72 -43.97
N ALA A 18 5.14 22.20 -43.37
CA ALA A 18 5.00 22.20 -41.89
C ALA A 18 4.59 20.82 -41.33
N LEU A 19 4.05 19.91 -42.14
CA LEU A 19 3.65 18.57 -41.71
C LEU A 19 4.74 17.50 -41.87
N SER A 20 5.82 17.80 -42.60
CA SER A 20 6.90 16.83 -42.82
C SER A 20 8.12 16.97 -41.88
N ILE A 21 8.13 17.95 -40.98
CA ILE A 21 9.19 18.10 -39.97
C ILE A 21 8.77 17.57 -38.59
N ALA A 22 7.50 17.21 -38.39
CA ALA A 22 7.01 16.66 -37.14
C ALA A 22 7.21 15.13 -36.95
N SER A 23 7.88 14.44 -37.91
CA SER A 23 7.98 12.97 -37.92
C SER A 23 9.38 12.40 -37.68
N LEU A 24 10.32 13.18 -37.11
CA LEU A 24 11.67 12.69 -36.79
C LEU A 24 12.17 13.15 -35.42
N ILE A 25 11.31 13.17 -34.42
CA ILE A 25 11.77 13.03 -33.04
C ILE A 25 11.61 11.55 -32.73
N PRO A 26 12.68 10.77 -32.56
CA PRO A 26 12.52 9.47 -31.94
C PRO A 26 11.99 9.71 -30.54
N LEU A 27 10.73 9.34 -30.28
CA LEU A 27 10.30 9.06 -28.92
C LEU A 27 11.18 7.89 -28.44
N SER A 28 12.36 8.20 -27.92
CA SER A 28 12.99 7.29 -27.00
C SER A 28 12.09 7.31 -25.76
N SER A 29 11.13 6.40 -25.72
CA SER A 29 10.57 5.92 -24.49
C SER A 29 11.70 5.22 -23.73
N ALA A 30 12.65 5.97 -23.19
CA ALA A 30 13.36 5.50 -22.04
C ALA A 30 12.26 5.33 -21.00
N GLY A 31 11.77 4.09 -20.90
CA GLY A 31 10.93 3.68 -19.79
C GLY A 31 11.71 4.09 -18.55
N ARG A 32 11.22 5.07 -17.81
CA ARG A 32 11.65 5.29 -16.45
C ARG A 32 11.26 4.01 -15.73
N THR A 33 12.20 3.11 -15.54
CA THR A 33 12.08 2.08 -14.53
C THR A 33 12.04 2.82 -13.20
N PHE A 34 10.84 3.14 -12.75
CA PHE A 34 10.65 3.48 -11.36
C PHE A 34 11.05 2.22 -10.59
N ALA A 35 11.93 2.36 -9.61
CA ALA A 35 12.12 1.30 -8.65
C ALA A 35 10.73 1.01 -8.05
N ALA A 36 10.41 -0.28 -7.89
CA ALA A 36 9.18 -0.66 -7.21
C ALA A 36 9.12 0.06 -5.86
N PRO A 37 7.94 0.57 -5.45
CA PRO A 37 7.83 1.25 -4.18
C PRO A 37 8.24 0.28 -3.06
N THR A 38 9.13 0.73 -2.18
CA THR A 38 9.43 0.01 -0.94
C THR A 38 8.20 0.06 -0.06
N GLY A 39 7.79 -1.10 0.49
CA GLY A 39 6.67 -1.13 1.42
C GLY A 39 7.00 -0.41 2.74
N VAL A 40 5.98 0.07 3.41
CA VAL A 40 6.12 0.76 4.71
C VAL A 40 6.67 -0.18 5.78
N ASN A 41 6.24 -1.45 5.79
CA ASN A 41 6.62 -2.44 6.78
C ASN A 41 7.42 -3.60 6.19
N PHE A 42 7.12 -4.02 4.96
CA PHE A 42 7.79 -5.10 4.26
C PHE A 42 7.87 -4.81 2.77
N ASP A 43 8.93 -5.30 2.14
CA ASP A 43 9.16 -5.16 0.70
C ASP A 43 8.63 -6.37 -0.07
N HIS A 44 8.52 -7.50 0.65
CA HIS A 44 8.06 -8.77 0.12
C HIS A 44 7.10 -9.44 1.10
N ILE A 45 6.07 -10.09 0.58
CA ILE A 45 5.20 -10.97 1.36
C ILE A 45 5.12 -12.33 0.67
N VAL A 46 5.20 -13.40 1.47
CA VAL A 46 4.96 -14.77 1.05
C VAL A 46 3.79 -15.30 1.85
N ILE A 47 2.68 -15.63 1.18
CA ILE A 47 1.50 -16.22 1.79
C ILE A 47 1.49 -17.72 1.43
N ILE A 48 1.37 -18.59 2.43
CA ILE A 48 1.17 -20.04 2.25
C ILE A 48 -0.25 -20.34 2.69
N ALA A 49 -1.08 -20.78 1.75
CA ALA A 49 -2.47 -21.13 2.00
C ALA A 49 -2.57 -22.57 2.52
N MET A 50 -2.97 -22.70 3.77
CA MET A 50 -3.30 -23.97 4.42
C MET A 50 -4.81 -24.10 4.57
N GLU A 51 -5.31 -25.28 4.94
CA GLU A 51 -6.73 -25.57 4.83
C GLU A 51 -7.33 -26.27 6.05
N ASN A 52 -8.62 -25.96 6.26
CA ASN A 52 -9.61 -26.65 7.05
C ASN A 52 -9.18 -27.12 8.46
N GLN A 53 -8.50 -26.23 9.21
CA GLN A 53 -8.15 -26.51 10.60
C GLN A 53 -8.64 -25.37 11.51
N ASN A 54 -9.12 -25.71 12.69
CA ASN A 54 -9.39 -24.68 13.68
C ASN A 54 -8.10 -24.29 14.45
N TYR A 55 -8.10 -23.06 14.99
CA TYR A 55 -6.94 -22.52 15.67
C TYR A 55 -6.43 -23.40 16.82
N ALA A 56 -7.34 -23.90 17.65
CA ALA A 56 -6.97 -24.65 18.84
C ALA A 56 -6.31 -26.02 18.51
N ASP A 57 -6.69 -26.66 17.39
CA ASP A 57 -6.11 -27.94 16.98
C ASP A 57 -4.68 -27.80 16.47
N VAL A 58 -4.34 -26.63 15.89
CA VAL A 58 -3.03 -26.36 15.30
C VAL A 58 -2.10 -25.63 16.29
N LEU A 59 -2.59 -24.59 16.97
CA LEU A 59 -1.78 -23.67 17.76
C LEU A 59 -2.17 -23.61 19.24
N GLY A 60 -3.20 -24.35 19.66
CA GLY A 60 -3.65 -24.37 21.05
C GLY A 60 -4.20 -23.01 21.50
N ASP A 61 -3.58 -22.42 22.52
CA ASP A 61 -3.89 -21.06 22.98
C ASP A 61 -2.97 -19.99 22.37
N GLY A 62 -2.12 -20.37 21.40
CA GLY A 62 -1.14 -19.49 20.78
C GLY A 62 0.15 -19.29 21.57
N THR A 63 0.22 -19.78 22.82
CA THR A 63 1.45 -19.73 23.59
C THR A 63 2.35 -20.94 23.30
N PRO A 64 3.68 -20.82 23.41
CA PRO A 64 4.57 -21.97 23.23
C PRO A 64 4.29 -23.13 24.17
N SER A 65 3.72 -22.87 25.36
CA SER A 65 3.38 -23.89 26.35
C SER A 65 2.01 -24.54 26.13
N GLY A 66 1.08 -23.82 25.55
CA GLY A 66 -0.27 -24.32 25.24
C GLY A 66 -0.41 -24.90 23.85
N CYS A 67 0.60 -24.72 23.01
CA CYS A 67 0.61 -25.25 21.65
C CYS A 67 0.76 -26.80 21.64
N PRO A 68 0.00 -27.54 20.80
CA PRO A 68 0.00 -28.99 20.79
C PRO A 68 1.26 -29.56 20.11
N SER A 69 2.41 -29.45 20.79
CA SER A 69 3.72 -29.85 20.27
C SER A 69 3.88 -31.32 19.93
N SER A 70 2.92 -32.17 20.32
CA SER A 70 2.86 -33.57 19.89
C SER A 70 2.36 -33.74 18.45
N THR A 71 1.56 -32.80 17.95
CA THR A 71 0.97 -32.82 16.60
C THR A 71 1.53 -31.75 15.68
N ALA A 72 1.96 -30.59 16.23
CA ALA A 72 2.50 -29.45 15.47
C ALA A 72 3.85 -28.95 16.04
N PRO A 73 4.87 -29.80 16.18
CA PRO A 73 6.13 -29.41 16.84
C PRO A 73 6.88 -28.29 16.12
N PHE A 74 6.80 -28.21 14.81
CA PHE A 74 7.46 -27.15 14.02
C PHE A 74 6.74 -25.82 14.17
N LEU A 75 5.42 -25.80 14.01
CA LEU A 75 4.60 -24.59 14.17
C LEU A 75 4.69 -24.05 15.60
N CYS A 76 4.64 -24.94 16.62
CA CYS A 76 4.86 -24.54 18.02
C CYS A 76 6.26 -23.95 18.24
N GLY A 77 7.29 -24.45 17.56
CA GLY A 77 8.63 -23.90 17.57
C GLY A 77 8.77 -22.56 16.85
N LEU A 78 7.84 -22.24 15.95
CA LEU A 78 7.80 -20.96 15.22
C LEU A 78 7.13 -19.84 16.04
N LEU A 79 6.18 -20.14 16.92
CA LEU A 79 5.44 -19.16 17.72
C LEU A 79 6.32 -18.18 18.49
N PRO A 80 7.39 -18.58 19.20
CA PRO A 80 8.26 -17.64 19.92
C PRO A 80 9.10 -16.74 18.99
N LEU A 81 9.16 -17.05 17.70
CA LEU A 81 9.95 -16.32 16.70
C LEU A 81 9.08 -15.47 15.76
N GLY A 82 7.77 -15.70 15.77
CA GLY A 82 6.78 -15.01 14.97
C GLY A 82 5.69 -14.37 15.82
N SER A 83 4.57 -14.06 15.22
CA SER A 83 3.33 -13.65 15.86
C SER A 83 2.18 -14.55 15.43
N THR A 84 1.08 -14.50 16.18
CA THR A 84 -0.17 -15.20 15.83
C THR A 84 -1.37 -14.40 16.31
N ILE A 85 -2.51 -14.65 15.71
CA ILE A 85 -3.78 -13.97 15.97
C ILE A 85 -4.82 -15.03 16.33
N PRO A 86 -5.04 -15.31 17.64
CA PRO A 86 -5.96 -16.36 18.08
C PRO A 86 -7.42 -16.14 17.71
N ASN A 87 -7.80 -14.89 17.49
CA ASN A 87 -9.15 -14.49 17.07
C ASN A 87 -9.13 -13.96 15.64
N TYR A 88 -8.44 -14.66 14.74
CA TYR A 88 -8.52 -14.38 13.31
C TYR A 88 -9.76 -15.08 12.77
N HIS A 89 -10.66 -14.31 12.21
CA HIS A 89 -11.92 -14.79 11.69
C HIS A 89 -11.82 -15.03 10.19
N SER A 90 -12.21 -16.20 9.74
CA SER A 90 -12.41 -16.49 8.31
C SER A 90 -13.72 -15.91 7.79
N TYR A 91 -14.17 -14.81 8.39
CA TYR A 91 -15.41 -14.13 8.07
C TYR A 91 -15.23 -12.64 8.15
N CYS A 92 -16.01 -11.96 7.38
CA CYS A 92 -16.10 -10.53 7.20
C CYS A 92 -16.60 -9.77 8.44
N ILE A 93 -15.93 -9.81 9.54
CA ILE A 93 -16.35 -9.10 10.75
C ILE A 93 -16.35 -7.59 10.52
N GLY A 94 -17.53 -6.98 10.66
CA GLY A 94 -17.69 -5.54 10.46
C GLY A 94 -17.70 -5.09 9.01
N SER A 95 -17.64 -6.01 8.05
CA SER A 95 -17.76 -5.70 6.63
C SER A 95 -19.19 -5.34 6.24
N SER A 96 -19.33 -4.46 5.27
CA SER A 96 -20.59 -4.14 4.61
C SER A 96 -20.88 -5.03 3.40
N ASP A 97 -20.04 -6.03 3.13
CA ASP A 97 -20.26 -7.00 2.05
C ASP A 97 -21.56 -7.76 2.30
N PRO A 98 -22.54 -7.72 1.37
CA PRO A 98 -23.79 -8.46 1.51
C PRO A 98 -23.63 -9.96 1.66
N ALA A 99 -22.56 -10.56 1.14
CA ALA A 99 -22.24 -11.97 1.29
C ALA A 99 -21.87 -12.33 2.74
N CYS A 100 -21.41 -11.35 3.51
CA CYS A 100 -21.09 -11.48 4.92
C CYS A 100 -22.33 -11.40 5.84
N THR A 101 -23.46 -10.89 5.35
CA THR A 101 -24.71 -10.80 6.09
C THR A 101 -25.45 -12.13 6.10
N GLY A 102 -25.14 -13.00 7.04
CA GLY A 102 -25.75 -14.33 7.17
C GLY A 102 -24.76 -15.46 7.40
N ALA A 103 -23.48 -15.22 7.21
CA ALA A 103 -22.39 -16.12 7.52
C ALA A 103 -22.06 -16.18 9.03
N GLY A 104 -22.88 -15.72 9.88
CA GLY A 104 -22.58 -15.47 11.28
C GLY A 104 -22.99 -16.54 12.25
N THR A 105 -22.78 -17.81 11.98
CA THR A 105 -22.75 -18.83 13.04
C THR A 105 -21.32 -19.36 13.12
N LEU A 106 -20.65 -18.99 14.18
CA LEU A 106 -19.40 -19.58 14.61
C LEU A 106 -19.41 -21.10 14.35
N GLY A 107 -18.44 -21.59 13.58
CA GLY A 107 -18.26 -23.02 13.37
C GLY A 107 -18.83 -23.63 12.08
N ASN A 108 -19.35 -22.83 11.16
CA ASN A 108 -19.70 -23.33 9.83
C ASN A 108 -19.12 -22.38 8.76
N PRO A 109 -17.90 -22.64 8.28
CA PRO A 109 -17.26 -21.78 7.30
C PRO A 109 -18.11 -21.72 6.03
N PRO A 110 -18.13 -20.58 5.37
CA PRO A 110 -18.64 -20.50 4.03
C PRO A 110 -17.80 -21.31 3.07
N CYS A 111 -17.31 -21.35 2.22
CA CYS A 111 -16.46 -22.12 1.34
C CYS A 111 -15.07 -21.50 1.25
N SER A 112 -14.10 -22.30 0.90
CA SER A 112 -12.73 -21.86 0.63
C SER A 112 -12.71 -20.72 -0.39
N ALA A 113 -13.40 -20.85 -1.53
CA ALA A 113 -13.44 -19.84 -2.59
C ALA A 113 -13.82 -18.44 -2.09
N ALA A 114 -14.73 -18.32 -1.11
CA ALA A 114 -15.12 -17.03 -0.54
C ALA A 114 -13.97 -16.35 0.19
N CYS A 115 -13.22 -17.08 0.99
CA CYS A 115 -12.07 -16.57 1.75
C CYS A 115 -10.94 -16.13 0.82
N TYR A 116 -10.65 -16.93 -0.22
CA TYR A 116 -9.64 -16.58 -1.22
C TYR A 116 -10.00 -15.31 -2.01
N THR A 117 -11.27 -15.12 -2.35
CA THR A 117 -11.72 -13.89 -3.02
C THR A 117 -11.75 -12.70 -2.07
N ALA A 118 -12.11 -12.88 -0.81
CA ALA A 118 -12.09 -11.83 0.19
C ALA A 118 -10.69 -11.23 0.38
N ILE A 119 -9.67 -12.09 0.55
CA ILE A 119 -8.28 -11.66 0.76
C ILE A 119 -7.61 -11.10 -0.50
N THR A 120 -8.17 -11.32 -1.69
CA THR A 120 -7.55 -10.89 -2.95
C THR A 120 -8.32 -9.82 -3.73
N SER A 121 -9.58 -9.55 -3.37
CA SER A 121 -10.38 -8.52 -4.03
C SER A 121 -11.24 -7.68 -3.09
N GLY A 122 -11.20 -7.95 -1.79
CA GLY A 122 -12.02 -7.25 -0.82
C GLY A 122 -13.53 -7.54 -0.94
N ALA A 123 -13.90 -8.63 -1.62
CA ALA A 123 -15.28 -9.07 -1.77
C ALA A 123 -15.38 -10.59 -1.93
N THR A 124 -16.52 -11.16 -1.59
CA THR A 124 -16.80 -12.58 -1.80
C THR A 124 -17.67 -12.75 -3.05
N TYR A 125 -17.19 -13.53 -4.01
CA TYR A 125 -17.89 -13.75 -5.28
C TYR A 125 -18.60 -15.08 -5.39
N SER A 126 -18.36 -15.98 -4.47
CA SER A 126 -19.04 -17.26 -4.38
C SER A 126 -19.25 -17.66 -2.93
N SER A 127 -20.42 -18.18 -2.62
CA SER A 127 -20.72 -18.80 -1.32
C SER A 127 -20.55 -20.32 -1.35
N THR A 128 -20.10 -20.87 -2.48
CA THR A 128 -19.86 -22.30 -2.69
C THR A 128 -18.65 -22.49 -3.60
N ASP A 129 -17.91 -23.56 -3.41
CA ASP A 129 -16.86 -23.97 -4.32
C ASP A 129 -17.40 -24.32 -5.71
N GLY A 130 -16.52 -24.36 -6.69
CA GLY A 130 -16.86 -24.64 -8.08
C GLY A 130 -16.64 -23.46 -9.01
N LEU A 131 -15.75 -22.53 -8.65
CA LEU A 131 -15.33 -21.45 -9.54
C LEU A 131 -14.68 -21.99 -10.81
N GLY A 132 -15.04 -21.41 -11.95
CA GLY A 132 -14.33 -21.67 -13.22
C GLY A 132 -13.09 -20.79 -13.34
N ASN A 133 -12.10 -21.26 -14.13
CA ASN A 133 -10.94 -20.44 -14.48
C ASN A 133 -11.37 -19.11 -15.11
N GLY A 134 -10.91 -17.99 -14.53
CA GLY A 134 -11.22 -16.65 -15.03
C GLY A 134 -12.70 -16.30 -14.98
N SER A 135 -13.46 -16.87 -14.04
CA SER A 135 -14.90 -16.62 -13.96
C SER A 135 -15.25 -15.28 -13.29
N ILE A 136 -14.31 -14.69 -12.56
CA ILE A 136 -14.52 -13.43 -11.85
C ILE A 136 -13.98 -12.28 -12.72
N ILE A 137 -14.83 -11.28 -12.96
CA ILE A 137 -14.45 -10.03 -13.62
C ILE A 137 -14.54 -8.90 -12.58
N ALA A 138 -13.44 -8.72 -11.85
CA ALA A 138 -13.34 -7.69 -10.81
C ALA A 138 -11.88 -7.28 -10.64
N THR A 139 -11.66 -6.05 -10.22
CA THR A 139 -10.34 -5.57 -9.81
C THR A 139 -9.88 -6.36 -8.58
N ASN A 140 -8.64 -6.74 -8.57
CA ASN A 140 -8.05 -7.61 -7.56
C ASN A 140 -6.66 -7.10 -7.13
N ILE A 141 -6.07 -7.73 -6.14
CA ILE A 141 -4.75 -7.32 -5.61
C ILE A 141 -3.65 -7.40 -6.68
N PHE A 142 -3.72 -8.35 -7.60
CA PHE A 142 -2.71 -8.52 -8.65
C PHE A 142 -2.72 -7.34 -9.63
N ASP A 143 -3.90 -6.77 -9.92
CA ASP A 143 -4.06 -5.54 -10.70
C ASP A 143 -3.44 -4.35 -9.99
N SER A 144 -3.75 -4.20 -8.71
CA SER A 144 -3.27 -3.11 -7.87
C SER A 144 -1.75 -3.13 -7.77
N LEU A 145 -1.17 -4.31 -7.51
CA LEU A 145 0.28 -4.52 -7.49
C LEU A 145 0.93 -4.18 -8.83
N SER A 146 0.39 -4.72 -9.92
CA SER A 146 0.91 -4.47 -11.27
C SER A 146 0.85 -2.99 -11.65
N SER A 147 -0.24 -2.31 -11.29
CA SER A 147 -0.42 -0.87 -11.53
C SER A 147 0.56 -0.02 -10.74
N ALA A 148 0.97 -0.47 -9.56
CA ALA A 148 1.99 0.17 -8.71
C ALA A 148 3.43 -0.20 -9.12
N GLY A 149 3.62 -1.06 -10.14
CA GLY A 149 4.95 -1.52 -10.55
C GLY A 149 5.55 -2.58 -9.63
N LEU A 150 4.72 -3.20 -8.78
CA LEU A 150 5.09 -4.31 -7.92
C LEU A 150 4.92 -5.63 -8.65
N SER A 151 5.85 -6.55 -8.41
CA SER A 151 5.80 -7.89 -9.01
C SER A 151 5.02 -8.85 -8.13
N TRP A 152 4.29 -9.76 -8.77
CA TRP A 152 3.61 -10.84 -8.07
C TRP A 152 3.79 -12.17 -8.78
N THR A 153 3.74 -13.26 -8.05
CA THR A 153 3.75 -14.63 -8.58
C THR A 153 2.94 -15.52 -7.64
N GLU A 154 2.09 -16.34 -8.22
CA GLU A 154 1.45 -17.44 -7.52
C GLU A 154 2.07 -18.76 -7.97
N PHE A 155 2.34 -19.65 -7.01
CA PHE A 155 2.79 -21.02 -7.25
C PHE A 155 1.75 -22.00 -6.71
N CYS A 156 1.15 -22.76 -7.58
CA CYS A 156 0.19 -23.78 -7.24
C CYS A 156 0.77 -25.18 -7.52
N GLU A 157 0.80 -26.05 -6.51
CA GLU A 157 1.41 -27.37 -6.55
C GLU A 157 0.59 -28.37 -7.38
N SER A 158 1.27 -29.33 -8.03
CA SER A 158 0.66 -30.48 -8.71
C SER A 158 -0.46 -30.12 -9.69
N ASN A 159 -0.16 -29.20 -10.60
CA ASN A 159 -1.09 -28.67 -11.60
C ASN A 159 -2.33 -27.99 -11.01
N CYS A 160 -2.22 -27.44 -9.83
CA CYS A 160 -3.34 -26.76 -9.15
C CYS A 160 -4.54 -27.69 -8.97
N HIS A 161 -4.36 -28.76 -8.25
CA HIS A 161 -5.31 -29.88 -8.12
C HIS A 161 -6.74 -29.42 -7.75
N ARG A 162 -6.87 -28.44 -6.84
CA ARG A 162 -8.15 -27.88 -6.41
C ARG A 162 -8.69 -26.77 -7.32
N GLY A 163 -7.90 -26.39 -8.36
CA GLY A 163 -8.31 -25.39 -9.34
C GLY A 163 -8.56 -24.00 -8.78
N PRO A 164 -9.48 -23.24 -9.38
CA PRO A 164 -9.70 -21.82 -9.03
C PRO A 164 -10.21 -21.59 -7.62
N ASP A 165 -10.86 -22.55 -6.97
CA ASP A 165 -11.39 -22.37 -5.62
C ASP A 165 -10.27 -22.06 -4.61
N HIS A 166 -9.05 -22.56 -4.87
CA HIS A 166 -7.89 -22.44 -3.98
C HIS A 166 -6.66 -21.79 -4.64
N SER A 167 -6.82 -21.25 -5.82
CA SER A 167 -5.77 -20.56 -6.58
C SER A 167 -6.27 -19.21 -7.01
N PRO A 168 -5.97 -18.13 -6.24
CA PRO A 168 -6.48 -16.79 -6.50
C PRO A 168 -6.23 -16.30 -7.92
N CYS A 169 -5.04 -16.54 -8.48
CA CYS A 169 -4.74 -16.10 -9.84
C CYS A 169 -5.61 -16.77 -10.91
N LEU A 170 -6.09 -18.00 -10.66
CA LEU A 170 -7.00 -18.68 -11.56
C LEU A 170 -8.45 -18.19 -11.48
N GLN A 171 -8.82 -17.46 -10.43
CA GLN A 171 -10.19 -16.98 -10.22
C GLN A 171 -10.56 -15.84 -11.18
N TYR A 172 -9.62 -14.94 -11.47
CA TYR A 172 -9.90 -13.71 -12.21
C TYR A 172 -9.58 -13.84 -13.69
N ALA A 173 -10.43 -13.19 -14.51
CA ALA A 173 -10.37 -13.27 -15.98
C ALA A 173 -9.06 -12.73 -16.58
N ASP A 174 -8.46 -11.74 -15.94
CA ASP A 174 -7.24 -11.05 -16.35
C ASP A 174 -5.96 -11.75 -15.90
N THR A 175 -6.01 -12.54 -14.83
CA THR A 175 -4.84 -13.21 -14.27
C THR A 175 -4.74 -14.70 -14.58
N ALA A 176 -5.86 -15.38 -14.88
CA ALA A 176 -5.90 -16.83 -15.09
C ALA A 176 -4.95 -17.35 -16.19
N ASN A 177 -4.60 -16.51 -17.16
CA ASN A 177 -3.65 -16.84 -18.23
C ASN A 177 -2.32 -16.06 -18.10
N SER A 178 -2.09 -15.41 -16.98
CA SER A 178 -0.85 -14.68 -16.72
C SER A 178 0.34 -15.65 -16.55
N PRO A 179 1.53 -15.31 -17.08
CA PRO A 179 2.74 -16.08 -16.78
C PRO A 179 3.14 -16.07 -15.30
N ASN A 180 2.58 -15.16 -14.51
CA ASN A 180 2.77 -15.08 -13.07
C ASN A 180 1.89 -16.06 -12.29
N CYS A 181 0.89 -16.65 -12.95
CA CYS A 181 0.03 -17.70 -12.42
C CYS A 181 0.67 -19.08 -12.76
N VAL A 182 1.56 -19.55 -11.89
CA VAL A 182 2.42 -20.70 -12.18
C VAL A 182 1.83 -21.97 -11.60
N THR A 183 1.29 -22.83 -12.47
CA THR A 183 0.85 -24.17 -12.11
C THR A 183 2.03 -25.14 -12.24
N LEU A 184 2.55 -25.58 -11.12
CA LEU A 184 3.69 -26.49 -11.08
C LEU A 184 3.23 -27.94 -11.36
N SER A 185 3.95 -28.64 -12.22
CA SER A 185 3.70 -30.08 -12.47
C SER A 185 4.18 -31.01 -11.35
N GLY A 186 4.88 -30.49 -10.36
CA GLY A 186 5.51 -31.23 -9.26
C GLY A 186 5.41 -30.51 -7.93
N ALA A 187 6.23 -30.98 -6.98
CA ALA A 187 6.24 -30.48 -5.61
C ALA A 187 6.81 -29.06 -5.48
N LEU A 188 6.37 -28.35 -4.45
CA LEU A 188 6.91 -27.05 -4.03
C LEU A 188 8.29 -27.20 -3.38
N ILE A 189 8.52 -28.26 -2.62
CA ILE A 189 9.80 -28.50 -1.92
C ILE A 189 10.94 -28.62 -2.92
N GLY A 190 11.98 -27.79 -2.76
CA GLY A 190 13.15 -27.79 -3.62
C GLY A 190 12.92 -27.25 -5.03
N ASN A 191 11.75 -26.71 -5.32
CA ASN A 191 11.41 -26.18 -6.63
C ASN A 191 12.19 -24.89 -6.93
N SER A 192 12.97 -24.88 -8.01
CA SER A 192 13.85 -23.77 -8.35
C SER A 192 13.10 -22.49 -8.74
N GLN A 193 11.90 -22.58 -9.28
CA GLN A 193 11.09 -21.40 -9.62
C GLN A 193 10.59 -20.73 -8.35
N VAL A 194 10.12 -21.51 -7.36
CA VAL A 194 9.69 -21.00 -6.05
C VAL A 194 10.87 -20.36 -5.31
N LEU A 195 11.97 -21.10 -5.20
CA LEU A 195 13.17 -20.65 -4.46
C LEU A 195 13.91 -19.49 -5.15
N GLY A 196 13.78 -19.37 -6.47
CA GLY A 196 14.35 -18.29 -7.27
C GLY A 196 13.46 -17.05 -7.38
N SER A 197 12.23 -17.09 -6.88
CA SER A 197 11.34 -15.93 -6.92
C SER A 197 11.89 -14.78 -6.08
N THR A 198 11.72 -13.57 -6.60
CA THR A 198 12.01 -12.30 -5.91
C THR A 198 10.82 -11.35 -6.03
N SER A 199 9.63 -11.88 -6.31
CA SER A 199 8.40 -11.08 -6.43
C SER A 199 8.06 -10.42 -5.10
N ASN A 200 7.49 -9.20 -5.17
CA ASN A 200 7.05 -8.47 -3.98
C ASN A 200 5.91 -9.20 -3.28
N TYR A 201 5.02 -9.82 -4.03
CA TYR A 201 3.92 -10.63 -3.52
C TYR A 201 4.02 -12.06 -4.07
N VAL A 202 4.12 -13.02 -3.19
CA VAL A 202 4.19 -14.45 -3.54
C VAL A 202 3.05 -15.16 -2.83
N TRP A 203 2.21 -15.85 -3.60
CA TRP A 203 1.18 -16.74 -3.08
C TRP A 203 1.56 -18.19 -3.35
N ILE A 204 1.36 -19.06 -2.39
CA ILE A 204 1.69 -20.49 -2.47
C ILE A 204 0.49 -21.32 -2.07
N THR A 205 0.02 -22.14 -2.99
CA THR A 205 -1.08 -23.09 -2.78
C THR A 205 -0.52 -24.52 -2.83
N PRO A 206 -0.35 -25.19 -1.68
CA PRO A 206 0.02 -26.62 -1.61
C PRO A 206 -1.14 -27.52 -2.03
N THR A 207 -0.86 -28.80 -2.26
CA THR A 207 -1.91 -29.83 -2.47
C THR A 207 -2.62 -30.18 -1.16
N ASP A 208 -3.79 -30.83 -1.26
CA ASP A 208 -4.54 -31.34 -0.11
C ASP A 208 -3.74 -32.31 0.77
N GLY A 209 -2.80 -33.04 0.16
CA GLY A 209 -1.84 -33.86 0.86
C GLY A 209 -0.81 -33.08 1.71
N HIS A 210 -0.73 -31.78 1.57
CA HIS A 210 0.27 -30.92 2.23
C HIS A 210 -0.35 -29.81 3.07
N ASN A 211 -1.52 -29.32 2.70
CA ASN A 211 -2.18 -28.16 3.30
C ASN A 211 -3.03 -28.45 4.54
N MET A 212 -3.10 -29.67 5.01
CA MET A 212 -3.92 -30.20 6.13
C MET A 212 -5.39 -30.49 5.79
N HIS A 213 -5.84 -30.33 4.55
CA HIS A 213 -7.23 -30.62 4.17
C HIS A 213 -7.55 -32.12 4.30
N ASP A 214 -6.82 -32.96 3.55
CA ASP A 214 -7.03 -34.43 3.55
C ASP A 214 -6.08 -35.16 4.49
N ASN A 215 -5.25 -34.40 5.23
CA ASN A 215 -4.22 -34.92 6.11
C ASN A 215 -4.37 -34.41 7.54
N THR A 216 -3.60 -35.03 8.43
CA THR A 216 -3.51 -34.61 9.83
C THR A 216 -2.69 -33.32 9.96
N VAL A 217 -2.92 -32.57 11.05
CA VAL A 217 -2.08 -31.44 11.46
C VAL A 217 -0.59 -31.83 11.48
N SER A 218 -0.28 -33.03 11.98
CA SER A 218 1.11 -33.56 12.04
C SER A 218 1.74 -33.75 10.67
N SER A 219 0.96 -34.13 9.66
CA SER A 219 1.45 -34.28 8.28
C SER A 219 1.75 -32.92 7.66
N GLY A 220 0.85 -31.96 7.80
CA GLY A 220 1.06 -30.59 7.31
C GLY A 220 2.17 -29.85 8.05
N ASP A 221 2.30 -30.02 9.36
CA ASP A 221 3.41 -29.49 10.15
C ASP A 221 4.77 -30.01 9.66
N SER A 222 4.84 -31.32 9.39
CA SER A 222 6.05 -31.96 8.84
C SER A 222 6.37 -31.49 7.43
N TRP A 223 5.34 -31.27 6.61
CA TRP A 223 5.51 -30.70 5.28
C TRP A 223 5.99 -29.26 5.34
N LEU A 224 5.36 -28.39 6.16
CA LEU A 224 5.78 -27.01 6.39
C LEU A 224 7.24 -26.94 6.86
N LYS A 225 7.65 -27.80 7.79
CA LYS A 225 9.04 -27.90 8.21
C LYS A 225 9.96 -28.21 7.04
N SER A 226 9.61 -29.21 6.24
CA SER A 226 10.42 -29.62 5.09
C SER A 226 10.51 -28.52 4.04
N PHE A 227 9.43 -27.81 3.79
CA PHE A 227 9.36 -26.72 2.83
C PHE A 227 10.10 -25.46 3.32
N LEU A 228 9.90 -25.08 4.58
CA LEU A 228 10.43 -23.83 5.13
C LEU A 228 11.91 -23.92 5.52
N VAL A 229 12.35 -25.04 6.12
CA VAL A 229 13.69 -25.16 6.67
C VAL A 229 14.46 -26.41 6.22
N GLY A 230 13.80 -27.35 5.54
CA GLY A 230 14.40 -28.61 5.11
C GLY A 230 14.88 -29.45 6.31
N SER A 231 16.10 -29.96 6.22
CA SER A 231 16.76 -30.67 7.34
C SER A 231 17.34 -29.74 8.41
N GLY A 232 17.25 -28.41 8.20
CA GLY A 232 17.78 -27.40 9.12
C GLY A 232 16.80 -27.00 10.21
N SER A 233 16.98 -25.79 10.70
CA SER A 233 16.12 -25.14 11.68
C SER A 233 15.73 -23.74 11.18
N ILE A 234 14.82 -23.06 11.87
CA ILE A 234 14.42 -21.69 11.55
C ILE A 234 15.62 -20.74 11.59
N ALA A 235 16.52 -20.92 12.55
CA ALA A 235 17.73 -20.09 12.70
C ALA A 235 18.83 -20.46 11.67
N SER A 236 18.80 -21.67 11.10
CA SER A 236 19.78 -22.15 10.14
C SER A 236 19.07 -23.08 9.14
N PRO A 237 18.27 -22.51 8.21
CA PRO A 237 17.56 -23.29 7.22
C PRO A 237 18.54 -23.98 6.26
N ALA A 238 18.21 -25.22 5.90
CA ALA A 238 19.02 -25.97 4.94
C ALA A 238 18.87 -25.37 3.54
N SER A 239 19.94 -25.45 2.75
CA SER A 239 19.92 -25.04 1.34
C SER A 239 18.82 -25.79 0.58
N GLY A 240 18.09 -25.07 -0.27
CA GLY A 240 16.95 -25.61 -1.02
C GLY A 240 15.62 -25.58 -0.27
N SER A 241 15.55 -24.92 0.88
CA SER A 241 14.31 -24.61 1.59
C SER A 241 13.92 -23.15 1.40
N LEU A 242 12.65 -22.81 1.64
CA LEU A 242 12.12 -21.46 1.39
C LEU A 242 12.86 -20.38 2.20
N LEU A 243 13.10 -20.59 3.50
CA LEU A 243 13.81 -19.64 4.35
C LEU A 243 15.30 -19.49 4.00
N SER A 244 15.85 -20.39 3.17
CA SER A 244 17.21 -20.26 2.59
C SER A 244 17.23 -19.51 1.25
N SER A 245 16.08 -19.15 0.69
CA SER A 245 15.97 -18.44 -0.58
C SER A 245 16.38 -16.97 -0.45
N THR A 246 16.60 -16.32 -1.60
CA THR A 246 16.96 -14.90 -1.66
C THR A 246 15.92 -14.00 -0.98
N LEU A 247 14.64 -14.35 -1.03
CA LEU A 247 13.57 -13.60 -0.34
C LEU A 247 13.88 -13.42 1.15
N PHE A 248 14.44 -14.43 1.82
CA PHE A 248 14.66 -14.41 3.27
C PHE A 248 16.12 -14.19 3.69
N THR A 249 17.07 -14.36 2.78
CA THR A 249 18.51 -14.24 3.08
C THR A 249 19.15 -12.96 2.60
N ASN A 250 18.53 -12.25 1.66
CA ASN A 250 19.00 -10.95 1.23
C ASN A 250 18.75 -9.90 2.33
N PRO A 251 19.81 -9.28 2.90
CA PRO A 251 19.66 -8.33 3.99
C PRO A 251 18.92 -7.04 3.60
N SER A 252 18.76 -6.78 2.29
CA SER A 252 18.00 -5.64 1.79
C SER A 252 16.51 -5.94 1.61
N PHE A 253 16.10 -7.19 1.83
CA PHE A 253 14.70 -7.60 1.70
C PHE A 253 14.07 -7.73 3.09
N HIS A 254 12.93 -7.07 3.28
CA HIS A 254 12.10 -7.22 4.47
C HIS A 254 10.92 -8.10 4.08
N THR A 255 11.10 -9.41 4.20
CA THR A 255 10.09 -10.38 3.78
C THR A 255 9.21 -10.79 4.95
N LEU A 256 7.90 -10.63 4.79
CA LEU A 256 6.86 -11.17 5.65
C LEU A 256 6.47 -12.55 5.14
N LEU A 257 6.64 -13.59 5.95
CA LEU A 257 5.99 -14.87 5.75
C LEU A 257 4.67 -14.86 6.51
N TRP A 258 3.59 -15.22 5.83
CA TRP A 258 2.28 -15.45 6.41
C TRP A 258 1.80 -16.86 6.10
N ILE A 259 1.72 -17.73 7.09
CA ILE A 259 1.08 -19.01 6.99
C ILE A 259 -0.38 -18.79 7.40
N TRP A 260 -1.29 -18.98 6.46
CA TRP A 260 -2.70 -18.65 6.57
C TRP A 260 -3.56 -19.89 6.32
N TRP A 261 -4.62 -20.06 7.09
CA TRP A 261 -5.65 -21.07 6.88
C TRP A 261 -6.94 -20.39 6.46
N ASP A 262 -7.64 -20.96 5.51
CA ASP A 262 -8.78 -20.36 4.82
C ASP A 262 -10.11 -20.50 5.57
N GLU A 263 -10.29 -21.56 6.32
CA GLU A 263 -11.56 -21.90 6.95
C GLU A 263 -11.45 -22.00 8.47
N TYR A 264 -12.60 -22.16 9.12
CA TYR A 264 -12.82 -22.13 10.56
C TYR A 264 -12.76 -20.73 11.19
N ASP A 265 -13.41 -20.63 12.33
CA ASP A 265 -13.51 -19.41 13.12
C ASP A 265 -13.36 -19.76 14.63
N PRO A 266 -12.22 -19.46 15.23
CA PRO A 266 -11.05 -18.79 14.64
C PRO A 266 -10.18 -19.73 13.79
N SER A 267 -9.57 -19.11 12.74
CA SER A 267 -8.65 -19.79 11.82
C SER A 267 -7.20 -19.67 12.29
N PRO A 268 -6.37 -20.71 12.10
CA PRO A 268 -4.95 -20.62 12.44
C PRO A 268 -4.23 -19.63 11.55
N ASN A 269 -3.18 -19.02 12.09
CA ASN A 269 -2.28 -18.16 11.32
C ASN A 269 -0.98 -17.94 12.09
N ILE A 270 0.13 -17.82 11.36
CA ILE A 270 1.43 -17.41 11.91
C ILE A 270 2.08 -16.43 10.95
N GLN A 271 2.60 -15.34 11.51
CA GLN A 271 3.42 -14.37 10.79
C GLN A 271 4.87 -14.48 11.27
N TYR A 272 5.80 -14.44 10.32
CA TYR A 272 7.23 -14.51 10.59
C TYR A 272 8.00 -13.54 9.67
N GLY A 273 8.99 -12.85 10.23
CA GLY A 273 9.82 -11.89 9.51
C GLY A 273 10.52 -10.93 10.47
N SER A 274 11.45 -10.14 9.94
CA SER A 274 12.21 -9.17 10.75
C SER A 274 11.35 -8.05 11.32
N MET A 275 10.23 -7.73 10.64
CA MET A 275 9.27 -6.69 11.04
C MET A 275 8.20 -7.18 12.02
N ILE A 276 8.18 -8.46 12.36
CA ILE A 276 7.15 -9.04 13.22
C ILE A 276 7.58 -8.96 14.68
N SER A 277 6.63 -8.65 15.55
CA SER A 277 6.79 -8.73 17.01
C SER A 277 6.95 -10.18 17.44
N LYS A 278 8.17 -10.59 17.79
CA LYS A 278 8.49 -11.98 18.15
C LYS A 278 7.76 -12.42 19.41
N GLY A 279 7.15 -13.59 19.34
CA GLY A 279 6.37 -14.16 20.44
C GLY A 279 5.10 -13.37 20.76
N PHE A 280 4.64 -12.52 19.84
CA PHE A 280 3.45 -11.70 20.05
C PHE A 280 2.19 -12.51 19.75
N ILE A 281 1.22 -12.39 20.64
CA ILE A 281 -0.10 -12.96 20.51
C ILE A 281 -1.08 -11.78 20.46
N SER A 282 -1.74 -11.59 19.33
CA SER A 282 -2.72 -10.52 19.19
C SER A 282 -3.91 -10.75 20.12
N THR A 283 -4.35 -9.69 20.77
CA THR A 283 -5.58 -9.67 21.60
C THR A 283 -6.76 -9.02 20.87
N SER A 284 -6.58 -8.64 19.62
CA SER A 284 -7.65 -8.08 18.80
C SER A 284 -8.67 -9.16 18.42
N ASN A 285 -9.93 -8.76 18.36
CA ASN A 285 -11.05 -9.62 17.97
C ASN A 285 -11.66 -9.20 16.62
N ASN A 286 -10.94 -8.41 15.83
CA ASN A 286 -11.50 -7.78 14.62
C ASN A 286 -10.65 -8.04 13.37
N TRP A 287 -9.83 -9.07 13.37
CA TRP A 287 -8.98 -9.40 12.24
C TRP A 287 -9.58 -10.51 11.39
N ASP A 288 -9.64 -10.29 10.08
CA ASP A 288 -10.17 -11.20 9.07
C ASP A 288 -9.42 -11.03 7.73
N GLU A 289 -9.86 -11.67 6.67
CA GLU A 289 -9.29 -11.58 5.33
C GLU A 289 -9.30 -10.14 4.79
N TYR A 290 -10.34 -9.36 5.07
CA TYR A 290 -10.40 -7.95 4.65
C TYR A 290 -9.37 -7.10 5.38
N SER A 291 -9.16 -7.35 6.66
CA SER A 291 -8.14 -6.68 7.47
C SER A 291 -6.73 -7.02 6.99
N GLN A 292 -6.52 -8.28 6.58
CA GLN A 292 -5.26 -8.73 6.00
C GLN A 292 -5.00 -8.07 4.65
N LEU A 293 -5.99 -8.05 3.75
CA LEU A 293 -5.90 -7.34 2.48
C LEU A 293 -5.62 -5.85 2.71
N ARG A 294 -6.36 -5.24 3.63
CA ARG A 294 -6.19 -3.83 3.99
C ARG A 294 -4.79 -3.50 4.52
N MET A 295 -4.18 -4.41 5.26
CA MET A 295 -2.79 -4.28 5.71
C MET A 295 -1.82 -4.31 4.52
N ILE A 296 -2.03 -5.20 3.56
CA ILE A 296 -1.19 -5.32 2.35
C ILE A 296 -1.31 -4.06 1.49
N GLU A 297 -2.53 -3.57 1.27
CA GLU A 297 -2.78 -2.34 0.54
C GLU A 297 -2.12 -1.13 1.22
N ASN A 298 -2.32 -0.99 2.53
CA ASN A 298 -1.71 0.08 3.31
C ASN A 298 -0.17 0.02 3.27
N ASN A 299 0.41 -1.18 3.24
CA ASN A 299 1.87 -1.35 3.19
C ASN A 299 2.50 -0.75 1.93
N TRP A 300 1.81 -0.81 0.80
CA TRP A 300 2.30 -0.28 -0.48
C TRP A 300 1.52 0.93 -1.00
N GLU A 301 0.71 1.56 -0.15
CA GLU A 301 -0.13 2.71 -0.49
C GLU A 301 -1.04 2.42 -1.72
N LEU A 302 -1.53 1.18 -1.82
CA LEU A 302 -2.45 0.77 -2.88
C LEU A 302 -3.87 1.29 -2.58
N PRO A 303 -4.67 1.53 -3.62
CA PRO A 303 -6.08 1.82 -3.42
C PRO A 303 -6.81 0.60 -2.84
N THR A 304 -7.80 0.84 -2.00
CA THR A 304 -8.70 -0.20 -1.51
C THR A 304 -9.56 -0.76 -2.63
N LEU A 305 -9.83 -2.05 -2.58
CA LEU A 305 -10.48 -2.75 -3.70
C LEU A 305 -12.01 -2.75 -3.59
N SER A 306 -12.57 -3.03 -2.41
CA SER A 306 -14.02 -3.15 -2.25
C SER A 306 -14.43 -2.91 -0.78
N TYR A 307 -14.98 -3.93 -0.11
CA TYR A 307 -15.46 -3.84 1.27
C TYR A 307 -14.32 -3.75 2.30
N ASP A 308 -13.11 -4.17 1.94
CA ASP A 308 -11.89 -4.00 2.74
C ASP A 308 -11.60 -2.53 3.10
N ALA A 309 -12.12 -1.57 2.31
CA ALA A 309 -12.00 -0.14 2.61
C ALA A 309 -12.51 0.23 4.02
N GLN A 310 -13.38 -0.58 4.61
CA GLN A 310 -13.96 -0.38 5.93
C GLN A 310 -13.31 -1.27 6.99
N ALA A 311 -12.49 -2.23 6.58
CA ALA A 311 -11.77 -3.09 7.50
C ALA A 311 -10.70 -2.32 8.28
N PRO A 312 -10.45 -2.65 9.54
CA PRO A 312 -9.37 -2.06 10.29
C PRO A 312 -8.02 -2.50 9.72
N ILE A 313 -7.03 -1.59 9.73
CA ILE A 313 -5.66 -1.92 9.30
C ILE A 313 -4.98 -2.73 10.41
N MET A 314 -4.57 -3.93 10.10
CA MET A 314 -3.88 -4.84 11.00
C MET A 314 -2.44 -4.35 11.23
N THR A 315 -2.16 -3.82 12.42
CA THR A 315 -0.86 -3.23 12.76
C THR A 315 -0.23 -3.80 14.01
N ASP A 316 -0.98 -4.50 14.85
CA ASP A 316 -0.54 -4.97 16.16
C ASP A 316 0.51 -6.10 16.09
N ILE A 317 0.47 -6.92 15.05
CA ILE A 317 1.48 -7.96 14.77
C ILE A 317 2.81 -7.38 14.31
N LEU A 318 2.80 -6.17 13.77
CA LEU A 318 4.00 -5.51 13.29
C LEU A 318 4.81 -5.00 14.49
N GLY A 319 6.00 -5.53 14.66
CA GLY A 319 6.92 -5.12 15.69
C GLY A 319 7.52 -3.74 15.38
N THR A 320 7.94 -3.06 16.46
CA THR A 320 8.78 -1.87 16.34
C THR A 320 10.20 -2.19 15.84
N GLY A 321 10.47 -3.40 15.38
CA GLY A 321 11.81 -4.00 15.19
C GLY A 321 12.23 -4.30 13.74
N GLY A 322 11.52 -3.86 12.73
CA GLY A 322 12.13 -3.72 11.39
C GLY A 322 12.82 -2.36 11.32
N PRO A 323 14.00 -2.22 10.73
CA PRO A 323 14.56 -0.90 10.46
C PRO A 323 13.72 -0.23 9.37
N GLN A 324 12.55 0.25 9.75
CA GLN A 324 11.87 1.23 8.92
C GLN A 324 12.73 2.48 8.95
N THR A 325 13.37 2.78 7.85
CA THR A 325 14.08 4.05 7.72
C THR A 325 13.06 5.15 8.00
N LEU A 326 13.27 5.88 9.09
CA LEU A 326 12.41 7.01 9.41
C LEU A 326 12.34 7.93 8.19
N SER A 327 11.16 8.24 7.71
CA SER A 327 10.93 9.18 6.62
C SER A 327 10.05 10.34 7.09
N ALA A 328 10.44 11.55 6.71
CA ALA A 328 9.71 12.77 7.01
C ALA A 328 9.05 13.31 5.75
N SER A 329 7.82 13.82 5.87
CA SER A 329 7.14 14.58 4.83
C SER A 329 6.32 15.70 5.46
N PHE A 330 5.86 16.67 4.65
CA PHE A 330 4.91 17.65 5.12
C PHE A 330 4.07 18.23 4.00
N THR A 331 2.94 18.81 4.39
CA THR A 331 2.07 19.62 3.54
C THR A 331 1.88 20.99 4.15
N TYR A 332 1.46 21.99 3.36
CA TYR A 332 1.15 23.32 3.86
C TYR A 332 -0.03 23.95 3.12
N THR A 333 -0.74 24.82 3.81
CA THR A 333 -1.87 25.56 3.26
C THR A 333 -1.89 27.00 3.78
N PRO A 334 -2.15 28.02 2.92
CA PRO A 334 -2.39 27.93 1.48
C PRO A 334 -1.12 27.56 0.69
N THR A 335 -1.26 26.90 -0.46
CA THR A 335 -0.14 26.49 -1.34
C THR A 335 0.49 27.68 -2.11
N SER A 336 -0.16 28.83 -2.09
CA SER A 336 0.34 30.10 -2.65
C SER A 336 0.23 31.20 -1.59
N PRO A 337 1.07 31.17 -0.56
CA PRO A 337 1.01 32.13 0.52
C PRO A 337 1.40 33.55 0.05
N VAL A 338 0.79 34.53 0.71
CA VAL A 338 1.14 35.95 0.53
C VAL A 338 1.79 36.47 1.81
N ILE A 339 2.55 37.56 1.66
CA ILE A 339 3.23 38.25 2.78
C ILE A 339 2.27 38.50 3.95
N GLY A 340 2.67 38.15 5.16
CA GLY A 340 1.91 38.32 6.40
C GLY A 340 0.73 37.39 6.61
N ALA A 341 0.40 36.51 5.63
CA ALA A 341 -0.63 35.51 5.81
C ALA A 341 -0.10 34.34 6.65
N VAL A 342 -0.95 33.80 7.51
CA VAL A 342 -0.64 32.60 8.28
C VAL A 342 -0.65 31.40 7.36
N VAL A 343 0.44 30.65 7.32
CA VAL A 343 0.57 29.37 6.63
C VAL A 343 0.56 28.27 7.69
N ALA A 344 -0.32 27.30 7.54
CA ALA A 344 -0.36 26.13 8.38
C ALA A 344 0.47 25.00 7.73
N PHE A 345 1.36 24.39 8.49
CA PHE A 345 2.21 23.27 8.10
C PHE A 345 1.80 22.04 8.88
N THR A 346 1.72 20.90 8.23
CA THR A 346 1.43 19.60 8.86
C THR A 346 2.50 18.61 8.45
N GLY A 347 3.29 18.16 9.43
CA GLY A 347 4.33 17.15 9.28
C GLY A 347 3.77 15.75 9.44
N SER A 348 4.33 14.82 8.70
CA SER A 348 4.04 13.39 8.79
C SER A 348 5.33 12.61 8.88
N ALA A 349 5.31 11.54 9.68
CA ALA A 349 6.39 10.58 9.82
C ALA A 349 5.90 9.20 9.37
N ALA A 350 6.74 8.48 8.65
CA ALA A 350 6.53 7.06 8.38
C ALA A 350 7.83 6.31 8.73
N GLY A 351 7.71 5.07 9.17
CA GLY A 351 8.86 4.31 9.65
C GLY A 351 9.47 4.86 10.96
N GLY A 352 10.63 4.35 11.35
CA GLY A 352 11.24 4.63 12.64
C GLY A 352 10.44 4.06 13.82
N THR A 353 10.73 4.55 15.03
CA THR A 353 10.07 4.10 16.26
C THR A 353 9.32 5.24 16.93
N ALA A 354 7.99 5.13 17.06
CA ALA A 354 7.19 6.13 17.79
C ALA A 354 7.55 6.16 19.29
N PRO A 355 7.33 7.28 20.01
CA PRO A 355 6.78 8.55 19.53
C PRO A 355 7.76 9.39 18.72
N TYR A 356 7.20 10.22 17.81
CA TYR A 356 7.99 11.13 16.99
C TYR A 356 7.97 12.55 17.56
N SER A 357 9.10 13.24 17.43
CA SER A 357 9.20 14.68 17.65
C SER A 357 9.49 15.38 16.32
N TYR A 358 8.99 16.62 16.20
CA TYR A 358 9.08 17.41 14.97
C TYR A 358 9.72 18.75 15.29
N SER A 359 10.66 19.16 14.47
CA SER A 359 11.24 20.52 14.47
C SER A 359 11.22 21.12 13.08
N TRP A 360 10.89 22.41 13.00
CA TRP A 360 10.72 23.16 11.76
C TRP A 360 11.76 24.26 11.65
N SER A 361 12.29 24.42 10.46
CA SER A 361 13.01 25.62 10.02
C SER A 361 12.26 26.23 8.83
N PHE A 362 11.87 27.50 8.92
CA PHE A 362 11.08 28.13 7.87
C PHE A 362 11.94 28.82 6.78
N GLY A 363 13.26 28.74 6.89
CA GLY A 363 14.18 29.30 5.89
C GLY A 363 14.37 30.82 5.97
N ASP A 364 13.70 31.48 6.90
CA ASP A 364 13.82 32.90 7.20
C ASP A 364 14.53 33.20 8.54
N GLY A 365 15.12 32.17 9.15
CA GLY A 365 15.79 32.22 10.45
C GLY A 365 14.87 31.90 11.63
N THR A 366 13.59 31.63 11.38
CA THR A 366 12.64 31.25 12.44
C THR A 366 12.43 29.73 12.47
N SER A 367 11.94 29.22 13.60
CA SER A 367 11.72 27.80 13.83
C SER A 367 10.47 27.55 14.68
N ALA A 368 9.98 26.30 14.66
CA ALA A 368 8.89 25.82 15.51
C ALA A 368 9.08 24.34 15.85
N THR A 369 8.25 23.81 16.75
CA THR A 369 8.21 22.39 17.13
C THR A 369 6.77 21.87 17.08
N GLY A 370 6.61 20.53 17.00
CA GLY A 370 5.32 19.84 16.95
C GLY A 370 4.94 19.38 15.56
N ALA A 371 4.05 18.37 15.50
CA ALA A 371 3.58 17.79 14.23
C ALA A 371 2.85 18.82 13.35
N SER A 372 2.24 19.84 13.95
CA SER A 372 1.63 20.97 13.25
C SER A 372 2.28 22.26 13.73
N ALA A 373 2.54 23.16 12.78
CA ALA A 373 3.10 24.49 13.03
C ALA A 373 2.40 25.55 12.17
N THR A 374 2.43 26.80 12.62
CA THR A 374 1.96 27.94 11.83
C THR A 374 3.06 28.96 11.72
N HIS A 375 3.20 29.59 10.56
CA HIS A 375 4.18 30.64 10.33
C HIS A 375 3.65 31.71 9.37
N ALA A 376 4.10 32.97 9.53
CA ALA A 376 3.77 34.08 8.66
C ALA A 376 5.07 34.75 8.18
N PHE A 377 5.35 34.67 6.89
CA PHE A 377 6.55 35.26 6.30
C PHE A 377 6.43 36.79 6.19
N SER A 378 7.44 37.49 6.67
CA SER A 378 7.46 38.95 6.70
C SER A 378 7.89 39.61 5.37
N ASN A 379 8.49 38.84 4.46
CA ASN A 379 8.95 39.31 3.16
C ASN A 379 8.52 38.36 2.04
N THR A 380 8.49 38.88 0.81
CA THR A 380 8.34 38.02 -0.38
C THR A 380 9.64 37.28 -0.66
N GLY A 381 9.54 36.06 -1.20
CA GLY A 381 10.71 35.26 -1.53
C GLY A 381 10.36 33.78 -1.65
N THR A 382 11.37 32.98 -1.90
CA THR A 382 11.27 31.52 -1.86
C THR A 382 12.08 31.02 -0.69
N TYR A 383 11.43 30.33 0.22
CA TYR A 383 11.98 29.88 1.48
C TYR A 383 12.12 28.35 1.49
N PRO A 384 13.31 27.79 1.77
CA PRO A 384 13.51 26.37 1.95
C PRO A 384 12.96 25.96 3.33
N VAL A 385 11.68 25.61 3.39
CA VAL A 385 11.06 25.12 4.62
C VAL A 385 11.44 23.67 4.83
N THR A 386 11.97 23.35 6.00
CA THR A 386 12.41 22.01 6.36
C THR A 386 11.71 21.54 7.63
N VAL A 387 11.16 20.34 7.61
CA VAL A 387 10.79 19.60 8.81
C VAL A 387 11.86 18.55 9.08
N THR A 388 12.29 18.44 10.34
CA THR A 388 13.10 17.33 10.86
C THR A 388 12.24 16.54 11.82
N VAL A 389 12.09 15.25 11.53
CA VAL A 389 11.44 14.29 12.42
C VAL A 389 12.51 13.49 13.14
N THR A 390 12.33 13.29 14.44
CA THR A 390 13.18 12.44 15.26
C THR A 390 12.31 11.40 15.94
N ASP A 391 12.69 10.14 15.86
CA ASP A 391 12.00 9.02 16.52
C ASP A 391 12.49 8.79 17.95
N SER A 392 11.87 7.85 18.67
CA SER A 392 12.25 7.54 20.06
C SER A 392 13.64 6.90 20.20
N ASN A 393 14.20 6.35 19.11
CA ASN A 393 15.55 5.81 19.04
C ASN A 393 16.59 6.85 18.60
N SER A 394 16.20 8.14 18.54
CA SER A 394 17.05 9.25 18.09
C SER A 394 17.45 9.20 16.61
N SER A 395 16.80 8.37 15.80
CA SER A 395 16.96 8.42 14.35
C SER A 395 16.29 9.67 13.80
N THR A 396 16.88 10.32 12.82
CA THR A 396 16.36 11.56 12.23
C THR A 396 16.12 11.43 10.74
N SER A 397 15.06 12.07 10.26
CA SER A 397 14.77 12.25 8.84
C SER A 397 14.33 13.70 8.56
N THR A 398 14.61 14.19 7.37
CA THR A 398 14.29 15.56 6.97
C THR A 398 13.54 15.60 5.66
N SER A 399 12.60 16.55 5.55
CA SER A 399 11.93 16.87 4.29
C SER A 399 12.00 18.38 4.06
N THR A 400 12.40 18.80 2.85
CA THR A 400 12.51 20.22 2.49
C THR A 400 11.67 20.52 1.25
N GLN A 401 10.85 21.59 1.31
CA GLN A 401 10.09 22.09 0.18
C GLN A 401 10.33 23.59 0.03
N GLN A 402 10.31 24.06 -1.22
CA GLN A 402 10.43 25.48 -1.53
C GLN A 402 9.05 26.16 -1.44
N VAL A 403 8.89 27.04 -0.46
CA VAL A 403 7.64 27.81 -0.26
C VAL A 403 7.82 29.21 -0.85
N THR A 404 7.10 29.52 -1.91
CA THR A 404 7.16 30.83 -2.56
C THR A 404 6.08 31.76 -2.01
N VAL A 405 6.50 32.84 -1.39
CA VAL A 405 5.65 33.87 -0.80
C VAL A 405 5.58 35.08 -1.73
N SER A 406 4.38 35.46 -2.13
CA SER A 406 4.14 36.58 -3.04
C SER A 406 3.56 37.80 -2.34
N ASN A 407 3.51 38.94 -3.06
CA ASN A 407 2.77 40.11 -2.59
C ASN A 407 1.26 39.83 -2.64
N SER A 408 0.52 40.32 -1.65
CA SER A 408 -0.92 40.41 -1.76
C SER A 408 -1.30 41.43 -2.85
N ILE A 409 -1.87 40.95 -3.94
CA ILE A 409 -2.39 41.84 -4.99
C ILE A 409 -3.90 41.93 -4.77
N THR A 410 -4.34 43.04 -4.19
CA THR A 410 -5.76 43.39 -4.18
C THR A 410 -6.09 44.03 -5.54
N THR A 411 -6.70 43.26 -6.43
CA THR A 411 -7.20 43.80 -7.70
C THR A 411 -8.57 44.43 -7.45
N ILE A 412 -8.65 45.74 -7.44
CA ILE A 412 -9.92 46.45 -7.42
C ILE A 412 -10.31 46.73 -8.86
N THR A 413 -11.39 46.12 -9.31
CA THR A 413 -11.98 46.35 -10.62
C THR A 413 -13.00 47.48 -10.51
N TYR A 414 -12.71 48.62 -11.09
CA TYR A 414 -13.70 49.69 -11.21
C TYR A 414 -14.42 49.56 -12.55
N LEU A 415 -15.75 49.40 -12.48
CA LEU A 415 -16.60 49.49 -13.66
C LEU A 415 -17.03 50.95 -13.88
N TYR A 416 -16.45 51.66 -14.87
CA TYR A 416 -16.90 52.95 -15.26
C TYR A 416 -17.96 52.82 -16.36
N ILE A 417 -19.20 53.24 -16.08
CA ILE A 417 -20.24 53.44 -17.08
C ILE A 417 -20.24 54.93 -17.45
N GLY A 418 -19.65 55.23 -18.59
CA GLY A 418 -19.71 56.58 -19.14
C GLY A 418 -20.84 56.73 -20.13
N LEU A 419 -21.76 57.64 -19.89
CA LEU A 419 -22.76 58.06 -20.86
C LEU A 419 -22.16 59.12 -21.77
N ILE A 420 -21.93 58.81 -23.03
CA ILE A 420 -21.57 59.79 -24.04
C ILE A 420 -22.86 60.24 -24.74
N ALA A 421 -23.15 61.52 -24.68
CA ALA A 421 -24.29 62.12 -25.37
C ALA A 421 -24.13 61.91 -26.88
N GLY A 422 -24.90 60.97 -27.44
CA GLY A 422 -24.83 60.67 -28.87
C GLY A 422 -25.09 59.20 -29.24
N GLY A 423 -25.62 58.38 -28.35
CA GLY A 423 -26.25 57.10 -28.73
C GLY A 423 -25.37 55.85 -28.84
N ALA A 424 -24.16 55.85 -28.25
CA ALA A 424 -23.36 54.61 -28.11
C ALA A 424 -22.93 54.38 -26.67
N ILE A 425 -23.20 53.21 -26.12
CA ILE A 425 -22.72 52.77 -24.80
C ILE A 425 -21.43 51.97 -25.02
N SER A 426 -20.30 52.49 -24.54
CA SER A 426 -19.04 51.76 -24.49
C SER A 426 -18.76 51.33 -23.05
N VAL A 427 -18.54 50.02 -22.84
CA VAL A 427 -18.08 49.48 -21.55
C VAL A 427 -16.58 49.30 -21.62
N GLY A 428 -15.84 50.04 -20.84
CA GLY A 428 -14.39 49.93 -20.68
C GLY A 428 -14.05 49.32 -19.32
N VAL A 429 -13.26 48.26 -19.30
CA VAL A 429 -12.69 47.68 -18.06
C VAL A 429 -11.27 48.20 -17.89
N PHE A 430 -11.04 49.00 -16.84
CA PHE A 430 -9.69 49.42 -16.45
C PHE A 430 -9.22 48.57 -15.26
N LEU A 431 -8.09 47.89 -15.45
CA LEU A 431 -7.37 47.16 -14.41
C LEU A 431 -6.31 48.13 -13.81
N ALA A 432 -6.54 48.60 -12.59
CA ALA A 432 -5.53 49.36 -11.86
C ALA A 432 -4.86 48.49 -10.78
N LYS A 433 -3.55 48.34 -10.84
CA LYS A 433 -2.74 47.70 -9.78
C LYS A 433 -2.50 48.73 -8.68
N TYR A 434 -3.00 48.48 -7.48
CA TYR A 434 -2.73 49.29 -6.31
C TYR A 434 -1.68 48.60 -5.43
N HIS A 435 -0.54 49.29 -5.21
CA HIS A 435 0.45 48.85 -4.22
C HIS A 435 0.06 49.42 -2.85
N SER A 436 -0.32 48.55 -1.89
CA SER A 436 -0.50 49.00 -0.52
C SER A 436 0.86 49.24 0.14
N ARG A 437 1.21 50.49 0.40
CA ARG A 437 2.32 50.83 1.28
C ARG A 437 1.88 50.60 2.73
N ASN A 438 2.65 49.81 3.47
CA ASN A 438 2.51 49.62 4.91
C ASN A 438 2.43 50.98 5.63
N ARG A 439 1.29 51.30 6.24
CA ARG A 439 1.22 52.32 7.27
C ARG A 439 1.69 51.70 8.58
N ARG A 440 2.83 52.20 9.10
CA ARG A 440 3.22 51.93 10.49
C ARG A 440 2.16 52.56 11.41
N PRO A 441 1.72 51.88 12.50
CA PRO A 441 0.89 52.53 13.51
C PRO A 441 1.71 53.60 14.21
N ALA A 442 1.14 54.80 14.30
CA ALA A 442 1.74 55.94 15.03
C ALA A 442 1.79 55.58 16.53
N ALA A 443 2.96 55.66 17.11
CA ALA A 443 3.15 55.57 18.56
C ALA A 443 2.44 56.75 19.25
N GLU A 444 1.50 56.49 20.12
CA GLU A 444 0.90 57.43 21.04
C GLU A 444 1.93 57.86 22.05
N LEU A 445 2.41 59.12 21.92
CA LEU A 445 3.10 59.86 22.97
C LEU A 445 2.06 60.26 24.02
N ARG A 446 2.02 59.56 25.17
CA ARG A 446 1.40 60.09 26.40
C ARG A 446 2.39 61.03 27.04
N SER A 447 2.08 62.31 27.03
CA SER A 447 2.69 63.33 27.88
C SER A 447 2.15 63.20 29.30
N ALA A 448 3.07 63.15 30.26
CA ALA A 448 2.77 63.33 31.66
C ALA A 448 2.41 64.80 31.95
N GLY A 449 1.37 65.02 32.70
CA GLY A 449 0.97 66.19 33.44
C GLY A 449 0.20 65.76 34.66
#